data_1d7a5bc8e8a4da895118d8ab382307d4
#
_entry.id   1d7a5bc8e8a4da895118d8ab382307d4
#
_cell.length_a   1.000
_cell.length_b   1.000
_cell.length_c   1.000
_cell.angle_alpha   90.00
_cell.angle_beta   90.00
_cell.angle_gamma   90.00
#
_symmetry.space_group_name_H-M   'P 1'
#
loop_
_entity.id
_entity.type
_entity.pdbx_description
1 polymer ?
#
loop_
_entity_poly.entity_id
_entity_poly.type
_entity_poly.pdbx_seq_one_letter_code
_entity_poly.pdbx_strand_id
1 'polypeptide(L)'
;MTGSTTGGASNSYSPFGGIHIYGKTDFHVKEGGKGIITGTAVNKDKHWYAAGIEIGRLIDGSTEVLFDGDFDIKGEIKGAAEKNTGAGIFFDGLSTNITLARGNVTLSADGYGGALGIVSMARSDKYTDRQSFNLQSNAKLIINASSDSGTAFSGTGASGYSYGFVFSGQGDVEINAHSNSSSEALYVNNFDNK
;
A
#
# COMPACT_ATOMS: atom_id res chain seq x y z
N MET A 1 -3.54 16.09 -3.12
CA MET A 1 -4.17 15.78 -1.81
C MET A 1 -3.07 15.49 -0.80
N THR A 2 -3.15 16.07 0.39
CA THR A 2 -2.17 15.81 1.45
C THR A 2 -2.92 15.57 2.76
N GLY A 3 -2.57 14.52 3.46
CA GLY A 3 -3.15 14.19 4.76
C GLY A 3 -2.05 13.79 5.75
N SER A 4 -2.18 14.22 7.00
CA SER A 4 -1.28 13.82 8.07
C SER A 4 -2.04 13.53 9.35
N THR A 5 -1.54 12.58 10.13
CA THR A 5 -2.09 12.24 11.43
C THR A 5 -0.95 11.95 12.41
N THR A 6 -1.19 12.26 13.67
CA THR A 6 -0.27 11.96 14.78
C THR A 6 -1.07 11.43 15.94
N GLY A 7 -0.72 10.28 16.45
CA GLY A 7 -1.40 9.70 17.60
C GLY A 7 -1.05 8.25 17.81
N GLY A 8 -1.70 7.65 18.76
CA GLY A 8 -1.77 6.24 19.01
C GLY A 8 -3.20 5.94 19.40
N ALA A 9 -3.79 4.91 18.84
CA ALA A 9 -5.10 4.45 19.26
C ALA A 9 -4.94 3.42 20.36
N SER A 10 -5.49 3.69 21.50
CA SER A 10 -5.65 2.69 22.54
C SER A 10 -6.62 1.60 22.06
N ASN A 11 -6.13 0.39 21.88
CA ASN A 11 -6.92 -0.85 21.85
C ASN A 11 -7.98 -1.03 20.74
N SER A 12 -7.91 -0.36 19.62
CA SER A 12 -8.85 -0.62 18.53
C SER A 12 -8.14 -1.17 17.28
N TYR A 13 -8.79 -2.13 16.65
CA TYR A 13 -8.44 -2.61 15.30
C TYR A 13 -8.77 -1.56 14.21
N SER A 14 -8.99 -0.31 14.59
CA SER A 14 -9.24 0.77 13.66
C SER A 14 -7.92 1.23 13.05
N PRO A 15 -7.81 1.24 11.74
CA PRO A 15 -6.66 1.76 11.06
C PRO A 15 -6.49 3.25 11.39
N PHE A 16 -5.24 3.64 11.47
CA PHE A 16 -4.81 4.99 11.79
C PHE A 16 -3.92 5.46 10.66
N GLY A 17 -4.40 6.37 9.86
CA GLY A 17 -3.73 6.76 8.63
C GLY A 17 -3.75 8.25 8.32
N GLY A 18 -2.76 8.69 7.55
CA GLY A 18 -2.73 10.04 7.00
C GLY A 18 -3.80 10.25 5.94
N ILE A 19 -3.98 9.25 5.07
CA ILE A 19 -5.03 9.21 4.04
C ILE A 19 -5.64 7.82 4.01
N HIS A 20 -6.96 7.77 3.88
CA HIS A 20 -7.71 6.53 3.63
C HIS A 20 -8.40 6.62 2.27
N ILE A 21 -8.20 5.60 1.43
CA ILE A 21 -8.85 5.44 0.13
C ILE A 21 -9.65 4.13 0.17
N TYR A 22 -10.98 4.22 0.15
CA TYR A 22 -11.84 3.05 0.21
C TYR A 22 -13.14 3.24 -0.61
N GLY A 23 -13.82 2.13 -0.86
CA GLY A 23 -15.01 2.09 -1.70
C GLY A 23 -14.66 2.30 -3.16
N LYS A 24 -15.52 2.95 -3.92
CA LYS A 24 -15.26 3.27 -5.31
C LYS A 24 -14.71 4.68 -5.44
N THR A 25 -13.48 4.80 -5.92
CA THR A 25 -12.77 6.09 -6.02
C THR A 25 -12.10 6.21 -7.39
N ASP A 26 -12.40 7.27 -8.11
CA ASP A 26 -11.86 7.55 -9.42
C ASP A 26 -10.98 8.82 -9.37
N PHE A 27 -9.73 8.70 -9.77
CA PHE A 27 -8.78 9.80 -9.89
C PHE A 27 -8.47 10.07 -11.36
N HIS A 28 -8.75 11.29 -11.81
CA HIS A 28 -8.51 11.72 -13.18
C HIS A 28 -7.58 12.91 -13.23
N VAL A 29 -6.59 12.86 -14.10
CA VAL A 29 -5.70 13.98 -14.41
C VAL A 29 -5.74 14.24 -15.90
N LYS A 30 -5.86 15.54 -16.27
CA LYS A 30 -5.80 15.95 -17.67
C LYS A 30 -4.44 15.61 -18.26
N GLU A 31 -4.42 15.39 -19.57
CA GLU A 31 -3.18 15.15 -20.31
C GLU A 31 -2.13 16.24 -20.03
N GLY A 32 -0.89 15.81 -19.76
CA GLY A 32 0.22 16.67 -19.36
C GLY A 32 0.18 17.18 -17.91
N GLY A 33 -0.88 16.86 -17.16
CA GLY A 33 -0.95 17.12 -15.72
C GLY A 33 -0.45 15.95 -14.89
N LYS A 34 -0.25 16.19 -13.57
CA LYS A 34 0.17 15.17 -12.61
C LYS A 34 -0.62 15.27 -11.31
N GLY A 35 -1.18 14.15 -10.87
CA GLY A 35 -1.81 14.03 -9.55
C GLY A 35 -0.77 13.75 -8.48
N ILE A 36 -0.91 14.36 -7.31
CA ILE A 36 -0.04 14.13 -6.15
C ILE A 36 -0.89 13.79 -4.94
N ILE A 37 -0.64 12.62 -4.33
CA ILE A 37 -1.29 12.16 -3.12
C ILE A 37 -0.20 11.85 -2.09
N THR A 38 -0.21 12.54 -0.95
CA THR A 38 0.79 12.34 0.09
C THR A 38 0.13 12.14 1.45
N GLY A 39 0.39 11.00 2.05
CA GLY A 39 -0.09 10.63 3.39
C GLY A 39 1.07 10.40 4.35
N THR A 40 0.99 10.96 5.54
CA THR A 40 1.99 10.78 6.59
C THR A 40 1.31 10.40 7.90
N ALA A 41 1.82 9.37 8.56
CA ALA A 41 1.42 8.99 9.90
C ALA A 41 2.62 9.02 10.86
N VAL A 42 2.39 9.43 12.10
CA VAL A 42 3.36 9.33 13.18
C VAL A 42 2.81 8.34 14.23
N ASN A 43 3.38 7.15 14.25
CA ASN A 43 2.96 6.08 15.15
C ASN A 43 3.72 6.16 16.48
N LYS A 44 3.10 6.75 17.52
CA LYS A 44 3.71 6.91 18.83
C LYS A 44 3.55 5.69 19.74
N ASP A 45 2.48 4.92 19.54
CA ASP A 45 2.06 3.87 20.46
C ASP A 45 2.16 2.46 19.88
N LYS A 46 3.03 2.26 18.90
CA LYS A 46 3.31 0.94 18.29
C LYS A 46 2.07 0.26 17.70
N HIS A 47 1.20 1.06 17.08
CA HIS A 47 -0.03 0.54 16.50
C HIS A 47 0.25 -0.25 15.22
N TRP A 48 -0.24 -1.49 15.15
CA TRP A 48 0.01 -2.40 14.02
C TRP A 48 -0.57 -1.94 12.68
N TYR A 49 -1.61 -1.09 12.74
CA TYR A 49 -2.37 -0.65 11.56
C TYR A 49 -2.17 0.83 11.22
N ALA A 50 -1.08 1.41 11.71
CA ALA A 50 -0.75 2.77 11.32
C ALA A 50 -0.22 2.79 9.87
N ALA A 51 -0.71 3.73 9.06
CA ALA A 51 -0.27 3.88 7.69
C ALA A 51 -0.13 5.35 7.27
N GLY A 52 0.85 5.63 6.42
CA GLY A 52 0.86 6.90 5.71
C GLY A 52 -0.36 7.01 4.80
N ILE A 53 -0.57 6.00 3.97
CA ILE A 53 -1.76 5.83 3.14
C ILE A 53 -2.31 4.42 3.37
N GLU A 54 -3.60 4.32 3.63
CA GLU A 54 -4.34 3.08 3.65
C GLU A 54 -5.24 2.99 2.42
N ILE A 55 -5.17 1.88 1.72
CA ILE A 55 -6.02 1.58 0.57
C ILE A 55 -6.81 0.31 0.87
N GLY A 56 -8.13 0.45 0.89
CA GLY A 56 -9.03 -0.60 1.30
C GLY A 56 -9.66 -0.35 2.66
N ARG A 57 -10.50 -1.26 3.09
CA ARG A 57 -11.14 -1.23 4.40
C ARG A 57 -11.36 -2.62 4.95
N LEU A 58 -11.08 -2.75 6.23
CA LEU A 58 -11.09 -3.98 7.00
C LEU A 58 -12.40 -4.76 7.00
N ILE A 59 -13.52 -4.08 6.92
CA ILE A 59 -14.77 -4.62 7.46
C ILE A 59 -15.81 -4.93 6.39
N ASP A 60 -15.87 -4.22 5.27
CA ASP A 60 -16.97 -4.37 4.33
C ASP A 60 -16.58 -4.11 2.86
N GLY A 61 -16.64 -5.14 2.05
CA GLY A 61 -16.72 -5.03 0.61
C GLY A 61 -15.39 -4.86 -0.11
N SER A 62 -15.47 -4.79 -1.42
CA SER A 62 -14.34 -4.50 -2.30
C SER A 62 -14.06 -3.01 -2.36
N THR A 63 -12.78 -2.67 -2.45
CA THR A 63 -12.32 -1.32 -2.80
C THR A 63 -11.95 -1.31 -4.26
N GLU A 64 -12.48 -0.37 -5.01
CA GLU A 64 -12.18 -0.17 -6.43
C GLU A 64 -11.56 1.21 -6.62
N VAL A 65 -10.36 1.27 -7.16
CA VAL A 65 -9.65 2.52 -7.42
C VAL A 65 -9.26 2.61 -8.87
N LEU A 66 -9.61 3.72 -9.52
CA LEU A 66 -9.19 4.02 -10.88
C LEU A 66 -8.18 5.17 -10.87
N PHE A 67 -7.04 4.96 -11.52
CA PHE A 67 -6.10 6.02 -11.87
C PHE A 67 -6.10 6.23 -13.39
N ASP A 68 -6.47 7.43 -13.82
CA ASP A 68 -6.48 7.84 -15.22
C ASP A 68 -5.58 9.06 -15.40
N GLY A 69 -4.31 8.83 -15.73
CA GLY A 69 -3.26 9.82 -15.89
C GLY A 69 -2.01 9.54 -15.05
N ASP A 70 -1.13 10.53 -14.96
CA ASP A 70 0.10 10.43 -14.18
C ASP A 70 -0.14 10.77 -12.70
N PHE A 71 0.34 9.92 -11.80
CA PHE A 71 0.19 10.10 -10.35
C PHE A 71 1.48 9.78 -9.60
N ASP A 72 1.82 10.64 -8.63
CA ASP A 72 2.75 10.32 -7.55
C ASP A 72 1.98 10.14 -6.24
N ILE A 73 2.08 8.95 -5.67
CA ILE A 73 1.41 8.56 -4.45
C ILE A 73 2.50 8.23 -3.43
N LYS A 74 2.60 9.02 -2.37
CA LYS A 74 3.61 8.83 -1.34
C LYS A 74 2.99 8.58 0.03
N GLY A 75 3.29 7.41 0.60
CA GLY A 75 2.96 7.05 1.98
C GLY A 75 4.20 7.01 2.86
N GLU A 76 4.16 7.65 4.01
CA GLU A 76 5.26 7.73 4.97
C GLU A 76 4.74 7.46 6.38
N ILE A 77 5.44 6.59 7.12
CA ILE A 77 5.17 6.35 8.53
C ILE A 77 6.44 6.58 9.36
N LYS A 78 6.31 7.31 10.46
CA LYS A 78 7.39 7.66 11.38
C LYS A 78 7.09 7.18 12.81
N GLY A 79 8.14 6.99 13.60
CA GLY A 79 8.02 6.74 15.04
C GLY A 79 7.63 5.32 15.43
N ALA A 80 7.66 4.37 14.51
CA ALA A 80 7.47 2.96 14.84
C ALA A 80 8.66 2.45 15.67
N ALA A 81 8.41 2.09 16.91
CA ALA A 81 9.47 1.67 17.85
C ALA A 81 9.79 0.17 17.79
N GLU A 82 8.97 -0.63 17.14
CA GLU A 82 9.13 -2.07 17.00
C GLU A 82 8.99 -2.52 15.56
N LYS A 83 9.59 -3.66 15.23
CA LYS A 83 9.47 -4.26 13.90
C LYS A 83 8.00 -4.49 13.53
N ASN A 84 7.67 -4.16 12.29
CA ASN A 84 6.37 -4.43 11.67
C ASN A 84 5.17 -3.69 12.28
N THR A 85 5.39 -2.53 12.88
CA THR A 85 4.31 -1.70 13.42
C THR A 85 3.88 -0.62 12.44
N GLY A 86 3.05 -1.00 11.47
CA GLY A 86 2.53 -0.09 10.46
C GLY A 86 3.29 -0.12 9.14
N ALA A 87 2.83 0.66 8.18
CA ALA A 87 3.40 0.73 6.84
C ALA A 87 3.33 2.13 6.23
N GLY A 88 4.24 2.43 5.31
CA GLY A 88 4.13 3.63 4.49
C GLY A 88 2.85 3.61 3.66
N ILE A 89 2.62 2.53 2.90
CA ILE A 89 1.35 2.25 2.23
C ILE A 89 0.85 0.88 2.68
N PHE A 90 -0.40 0.84 3.11
CA PHE A 90 -1.06 -0.32 3.64
C PHE A 90 -2.27 -0.68 2.80
N PHE A 91 -2.28 -1.87 2.21
CA PHE A 91 -3.44 -2.42 1.54
C PHE A 91 -4.20 -3.29 2.53
N ASP A 92 -5.36 -2.81 2.95
CA ASP A 92 -6.21 -3.48 3.92
C ASP A 92 -7.52 -3.93 3.29
N GLY A 93 -8.05 -5.02 3.78
CA GLY A 93 -9.37 -5.50 3.39
C GLY A 93 -9.38 -6.77 2.56
N LEU A 94 -10.59 -7.20 2.25
CA LEU A 94 -10.86 -8.46 1.59
C LEU A 94 -10.42 -8.46 0.13
N SER A 95 -10.65 -7.36 -0.58
CA SER A 95 -10.32 -7.24 -1.99
C SER A 95 -10.13 -5.78 -2.37
N THR A 96 -8.98 -5.46 -2.92
CA THR A 96 -8.72 -4.14 -3.49
C THR A 96 -8.37 -4.30 -4.96
N ASN A 97 -9.16 -3.68 -5.83
CA ASN A 97 -8.95 -3.70 -7.27
C ASN A 97 -8.52 -2.31 -7.73
N ILE A 98 -7.30 -2.20 -8.18
CA ILE A 98 -6.73 -0.95 -8.69
C ILE A 98 -6.58 -1.07 -10.19
N THR A 99 -7.23 -0.17 -10.93
CA THR A 99 -7.11 -0.07 -12.38
C THR A 99 -6.28 1.14 -12.76
N LEU A 100 -5.25 0.93 -13.55
CA LEU A 100 -4.47 1.97 -14.18
C LEU A 100 -4.89 2.06 -15.65
N ALA A 101 -5.66 3.10 -16.00
CA ALA A 101 -6.21 3.25 -17.35
C ALA A 101 -5.17 3.79 -18.34
N ARG A 102 -4.32 4.72 -17.91
CA ARG A 102 -3.21 5.29 -18.69
C ARG A 102 -2.24 6.02 -17.80
N GLY A 103 -1.04 6.32 -18.31
CA GLY A 103 -0.03 7.13 -17.66
C GLY A 103 0.83 6.33 -16.66
N ASN A 104 1.66 7.03 -15.92
CA ASN A 104 2.58 6.45 -14.96
C ASN A 104 2.04 6.68 -13.54
N VAL A 105 1.79 5.61 -12.82
CA VAL A 105 1.44 5.67 -11.40
C VAL A 105 2.64 5.23 -10.58
N THR A 106 3.19 6.12 -9.78
CA THR A 106 4.30 5.83 -8.87
C THR A 106 3.76 5.71 -7.44
N LEU A 107 3.91 4.55 -6.85
CA LEU A 107 3.67 4.31 -5.43
C LEU A 107 5.01 4.36 -4.70
N SER A 108 5.21 5.34 -3.84
CA SER A 108 6.40 5.46 -3.01
C SER A 108 6.03 5.30 -1.55
N ALA A 109 6.71 4.40 -0.84
CA ALA A 109 6.41 4.15 0.56
C ALA A 109 7.68 4.05 1.39
N ASP A 110 7.71 4.83 2.46
CA ASP A 110 8.81 4.89 3.40
C ASP A 110 8.35 4.44 4.79
N GLY A 111 8.97 3.37 5.30
CA GLY A 111 8.80 2.88 6.66
C GLY A 111 10.01 3.21 7.53
N TYR A 112 9.82 4.04 8.56
CA TYR A 112 10.87 4.44 9.49
C TYR A 112 10.72 3.75 10.86
N GLY A 113 11.86 3.49 11.48
CA GLY A 113 11.90 2.76 12.73
C GLY A 113 11.65 1.26 12.52
N GLY A 114 10.56 0.71 13.00
CA GLY A 114 10.20 -0.69 12.81
C GLY A 114 9.13 -0.93 11.75
N ALA A 115 8.74 0.10 11.00
CA ALA A 115 7.64 0.02 10.05
C ALA A 115 8.04 -0.59 8.70
N LEU A 116 7.06 -1.15 8.03
CA LEU A 116 7.17 -1.68 6.67
C LEU A 116 7.01 -0.55 5.63
N GLY A 117 7.57 -0.73 4.44
CA GLY A 117 7.32 0.16 3.31
C GLY A 117 5.90 -0.03 2.77
N ILE A 118 5.69 -1.04 1.94
CA ILE A 118 4.37 -1.43 1.42
C ILE A 118 4.00 -2.80 1.95
N VAL A 119 2.78 -2.93 2.45
CA VAL A 119 2.27 -4.19 2.94
C VAL A 119 0.85 -4.44 2.47
N SER A 120 0.57 -5.69 2.12
CA SER A 120 -0.80 -6.20 1.94
C SER A 120 -1.15 -7.08 3.14
N MET A 121 -2.27 -6.77 3.78
CA MET A 121 -2.82 -7.60 4.84
C MET A 121 -4.25 -7.99 4.49
N ALA A 122 -4.44 -9.19 4.00
CA ALA A 122 -5.76 -9.79 3.97
C ALA A 122 -6.03 -10.48 5.32
N ARG A 123 -7.22 -10.34 5.83
CA ARG A 123 -7.58 -10.83 7.17
C ARG A 123 -8.56 -11.99 7.14
N SER A 124 -8.91 -12.50 5.99
CA SER A 124 -9.77 -13.66 5.89
C SER A 124 -8.96 -14.92 5.57
N ASP A 125 -9.44 -16.04 6.02
CA ASP A 125 -8.98 -17.39 5.66
C ASP A 125 -9.39 -17.81 4.24
N LYS A 126 -10.02 -16.92 3.49
CA LYS A 126 -10.46 -17.18 2.12
C LYS A 126 -9.35 -16.80 1.15
N TYR A 127 -8.83 -17.79 0.43
CA TYR A 127 -7.79 -17.63 -0.60
C TYR A 127 -8.17 -16.74 -1.81
N THR A 128 -9.35 -16.16 -1.81
CA THR A 128 -9.89 -15.33 -2.90
C THR A 128 -9.60 -13.83 -2.74
N ASP A 129 -9.16 -13.41 -1.56
CA ASP A 129 -9.00 -12.00 -1.25
C ASP A 129 -7.60 -11.56 -1.65
N ARG A 130 -7.50 -10.79 -2.72
CA ARG A 130 -6.23 -10.36 -3.32
C ARG A 130 -6.22 -8.87 -3.59
N GLN A 131 -5.04 -8.29 -3.53
CA GLN A 131 -4.79 -6.93 -3.97
C GLN A 131 -4.43 -6.96 -5.45
N SER A 132 -5.33 -6.51 -6.31
CA SER A 132 -5.19 -6.62 -7.75
C SER A 132 -4.86 -5.29 -8.39
N PHE A 133 -3.85 -5.29 -9.26
CA PHE A 133 -3.54 -4.18 -10.16
C PHE A 133 -3.81 -4.62 -11.59
N ASN A 134 -4.72 -3.92 -12.25
CA ASN A 134 -5.04 -4.14 -13.67
C ASN A 134 -4.53 -2.96 -14.49
N LEU A 135 -3.53 -3.19 -15.31
CA LEU A 135 -2.85 -2.16 -16.10
C LEU A 135 -3.29 -2.24 -17.55
N GLN A 136 -3.86 -1.16 -18.07
CA GLN A 136 -4.12 -1.04 -19.51
C GLN A 136 -2.80 -0.84 -20.27
N SER A 137 -2.81 -1.05 -21.58
CA SER A 137 -1.62 -1.06 -22.44
C SER A 137 -0.75 0.21 -22.39
N ASN A 138 -1.35 1.35 -22.03
CA ASN A 138 -0.67 2.64 -21.93
C ASN A 138 -0.39 3.07 -20.49
N ALA A 139 -0.43 2.13 -19.56
CA ALA A 139 -0.19 2.38 -18.15
C ALA A 139 1.12 1.76 -17.69
N LYS A 140 1.81 2.43 -16.77
CA LYS A 140 2.97 1.89 -16.06
C LYS A 140 2.79 2.08 -14.56
N LEU A 141 3.04 1.01 -13.80
CA LEU A 141 3.10 1.05 -12.34
C LEU A 141 4.57 0.99 -11.90
N ILE A 142 4.98 1.95 -11.11
CA ILE A 142 6.29 1.98 -10.47
C ILE A 142 6.08 1.92 -8.96
N ILE A 143 6.66 0.92 -8.32
CA ILE A 143 6.60 0.73 -6.87
C ILE A 143 8.00 0.95 -6.29
N ASN A 144 8.13 1.97 -5.44
CA ASN A 144 9.34 2.26 -4.69
C ASN A 144 9.04 2.07 -3.20
N ALA A 145 9.56 1.04 -2.60
CA ALA A 145 9.33 0.74 -1.19
C ALA A 145 10.65 0.74 -0.41
N SER A 146 10.67 1.41 0.74
CA SER A 146 11.82 1.39 1.64
C SER A 146 11.41 1.08 3.07
N SER A 147 12.31 0.46 3.83
CA SER A 147 12.15 0.21 5.25
C SER A 147 13.50 0.25 5.97
N ASP A 148 13.53 0.91 7.13
CA ASP A 148 14.75 0.98 7.95
C ASP A 148 15.08 -0.34 8.65
N SER A 149 14.08 -1.10 9.05
CA SER A 149 14.30 -2.28 9.91
C SER A 149 13.37 -3.46 9.64
N GLY A 150 12.56 -3.40 8.59
CA GLY A 150 11.62 -4.45 8.20
C GLY A 150 11.69 -4.76 6.71
N THR A 151 10.73 -5.53 6.23
CA THR A 151 10.55 -5.80 4.80
C THR A 151 10.03 -4.55 4.10
N ALA A 152 10.68 -4.15 3.00
CA ALA A 152 10.27 -2.95 2.28
C ALA A 152 8.97 -3.17 1.50
N PHE A 153 8.84 -4.31 0.83
CA PHE A 153 7.63 -4.70 0.11
C PHE A 153 7.21 -6.10 0.54
N SER A 154 6.05 -6.22 1.15
CA SER A 154 5.53 -7.49 1.66
C SER A 154 4.13 -7.79 1.14
N GLY A 155 3.98 -8.92 0.48
CA GLY A 155 2.70 -9.48 0.06
C GLY A 155 2.12 -10.51 1.04
N THR A 156 2.58 -10.54 2.29
CA THR A 156 2.06 -11.46 3.30
C THR A 156 1.43 -10.74 4.48
N GLY A 157 0.30 -11.23 4.90
CA GLY A 157 -0.30 -10.80 6.16
C GLY A 157 0.48 -11.28 7.39
N ALA A 158 0.44 -10.53 8.49
CA ALA A 158 1.10 -10.81 9.76
C ALA A 158 0.70 -12.15 10.42
N SER A 159 -0.30 -12.83 9.94
CA SER A 159 -0.85 -14.07 10.50
C SER A 159 -0.55 -15.34 9.69
N GLY A 160 0.41 -15.29 8.77
CA GLY A 160 0.75 -16.46 7.94
C GLY A 160 -0.25 -16.78 6.82
N TYR A 161 -1.28 -15.98 6.64
CA TYR A 161 -2.17 -16.04 5.49
C TYR A 161 -1.56 -15.25 4.35
N SER A 162 -1.29 -15.93 3.25
CA SER A 162 -0.56 -15.38 2.11
C SER A 162 -1.54 -14.84 1.09
N TYR A 163 -1.73 -13.54 1.07
CA TYR A 163 -2.51 -12.90 0.02
C TYR A 163 -1.58 -11.98 -0.76
N GLY A 164 -1.17 -12.46 -1.91
CA GLY A 164 -0.22 -11.76 -2.76
C GLY A 164 -0.85 -10.59 -3.51
N PHE A 165 0.02 -9.82 -4.08
CA PHE A 165 -0.37 -8.90 -5.14
C PHE A 165 -0.54 -9.65 -6.45
N VAL A 166 -1.59 -9.30 -7.20
CA VAL A 166 -1.82 -9.78 -8.56
C VAL A 166 -1.65 -8.61 -9.51
N PHE A 167 -0.77 -8.77 -10.47
CA PHE A 167 -0.59 -7.81 -11.56
C PHE A 167 -1.12 -8.44 -12.84
N SER A 168 -2.01 -7.73 -13.53
CA SER A 168 -2.66 -8.20 -14.75
C SER A 168 -2.78 -7.10 -15.77
N GLY A 169 -3.04 -7.46 -17.02
CA GLY A 169 -3.22 -6.53 -18.13
C GLY A 169 -2.00 -6.46 -19.05
N GLN A 170 -1.83 -5.36 -19.75
CA GLN A 170 -0.81 -5.19 -20.80
C GLN A 170 0.21 -4.09 -20.50
N GLY A 171 0.05 -3.40 -19.37
CA GLY A 171 0.98 -2.36 -18.94
C GLY A 171 2.21 -2.90 -18.23
N ASP A 172 3.17 -2.04 -17.99
CA ASP A 172 4.45 -2.38 -17.36
C ASP A 172 4.39 -2.25 -15.84
N VAL A 173 5.09 -3.15 -15.14
CA VAL A 173 5.27 -3.09 -13.69
C VAL A 173 6.77 -3.08 -13.35
N GLU A 174 7.18 -2.12 -12.52
CA GLU A 174 8.52 -2.02 -11.97
C GLU A 174 8.45 -1.97 -10.44
N ILE A 175 9.20 -2.83 -9.75
CA ILE A 175 9.22 -2.89 -8.29
C ILE A 175 10.65 -2.70 -7.80
N ASN A 176 10.87 -1.62 -7.04
CA ASN A 176 12.12 -1.28 -6.38
C ASN A 176 11.91 -1.36 -4.87
N ALA A 177 12.54 -2.34 -4.22
CA ALA A 177 12.44 -2.54 -2.78
C ALA A 177 13.81 -2.40 -2.13
N HIS A 178 13.91 -1.62 -1.06
CA HIS A 178 15.13 -1.41 -0.31
C HIS A 178 14.90 -1.56 1.20
N SER A 179 15.67 -2.43 1.85
CA SER A 179 15.66 -2.59 3.30
C SER A 179 17.04 -2.34 3.87
N ASN A 180 17.13 -1.52 4.90
CA ASN A 180 18.36 -1.26 5.66
C ASN A 180 18.63 -2.33 6.73
N SER A 181 17.74 -3.29 6.89
CA SER A 181 17.89 -4.35 7.87
C SER A 181 18.43 -5.65 7.27
N SER A 182 18.69 -6.63 8.12
CA SER A 182 18.97 -8.01 7.71
C SER A 182 17.74 -8.78 7.19
N SER A 183 16.58 -8.11 7.14
CA SER A 183 15.34 -8.69 6.60
C SER A 183 15.33 -8.60 5.08
N GLU A 184 14.50 -9.42 4.46
CA GLU A 184 14.31 -9.40 3.00
C GLU A 184 13.73 -8.05 2.57
N ALA A 185 14.31 -7.44 1.54
CA ALA A 185 13.75 -6.20 0.98
C ALA A 185 12.41 -6.47 0.29
N LEU A 186 12.30 -7.60 -0.40
CA LEU A 186 11.13 -8.04 -1.12
C LEU A 186 10.71 -9.42 -0.60
N TYR A 187 9.50 -9.52 -0.07
CA TYR A 187 8.90 -10.77 0.33
C TYR A 187 7.58 -10.97 -0.42
N VAL A 188 7.58 -11.88 -1.37
CA VAL A 188 6.42 -12.16 -2.22
C VAL A 188 6.07 -13.63 -2.07
N ASN A 189 4.90 -13.89 -1.53
CA ASN A 189 4.29 -15.20 -1.51
C ASN A 189 3.08 -15.17 -2.46
N ASN A 190 3.04 -16.05 -3.45
CA ASN A 190 2.02 -16.08 -4.49
C ASN A 190 1.98 -14.83 -5.40
N PHE A 191 3.10 -14.53 -6.04
CA PHE A 191 3.13 -13.56 -7.14
C PHE A 191 2.48 -14.21 -8.37
N ASP A 192 1.39 -13.63 -8.85
CA ASP A 192 0.69 -14.09 -10.07
C ASP A 192 0.76 -12.96 -11.11
N ASN A 193 1.47 -13.22 -12.18
CA ASN A 193 1.54 -12.35 -13.35
C ASN A 193 0.77 -13.02 -14.49
N LYS A 194 -0.43 -12.53 -14.75
CA LYS A 194 -1.34 -13.03 -15.79
C LYS A 194 -1.47 -12.08 -16.95
#